data_4ef84b3e6f990ae2457c5a2af59d4efc
#
_entry.id   4ef84b3e6f990ae2457c5a2af59d4efc
#
_cell.length_a   1.000
_cell.length_b   1.000
_cell.length_c   1.000
_cell.angle_alpha   90.00
_cell.angle_beta   90.00
_cell.angle_gamma   90.00
#
_symmetry.space_group_name_H-M   'P 1'
#
loop_
_entity.id
_entity.type
_entity.pdbx_description
1 polymer ?
#
loop_
_entity_poly.entity_id
_entity_poly.type
_entity_poly.pdbx_seq_one_letter_code
_entity_poly.pdbx_strand_id
1 'polypeptide(L)'
;LPELARAGNSEELLQRLVDRHGLGRSLIRNRRARLQSLFSTRQVQSHEGSTEQLDDFLVEELTGFRDRGLKVLVMVESTDEVTRLWNMLKEKTSLLVARFDENMSLLERDRQAAWFNRTTSAPGEENPATVLLCSEIGGEGRNFQVAHHLFLLGLPQHPDKLEQRIGRLDRIGQKETVTVHVPLVDPTTRIRFAWLHDGLDSFSRPLTEGQVAYDRYLEELQSLESKEAEQSELADWASKVRTWADAVQEDAERNVDPLIDRMSFDEEGADRLKSEVRAEQEHMSEQLSTLLPELLDSLGVMLEPRGDDGLFFVRPGDMMFVESLPGMPPEGALVTFDRELANKRDDVEFLHFEHRLVQNSLDLILEEGVGRATAARWRGAPRTTVLFQFLYILEADGPAHLSLARYLPTQTALVSGDLSGAVEAGNVLPGGEPVVEEGLERLAPEVVETLLARTVELRPQLREHTGDMLSNLAAGEIKKALSKAEAFFATEEARLANLVESEELDLLVKKATAELATQKSETLACLGGAKWRFDGVRMILCQE
;
A
#
# COMPACT_ATOMS: atom_id res chain seq x y z
N LEU A 1 -25.07 25.36 24.62
CA LEU A 1 -26.05 25.40 23.51
C LEU A 1 -26.30 26.81 22.92
N PRO A 2 -26.39 27.96 23.69
CA PRO A 2 -26.62 29.28 23.10
C PRO A 2 -25.41 29.82 22.27
N GLU A 3 -24.20 29.41 22.57
CA GLU A 3 -22.99 29.82 21.83
C GLU A 3 -22.82 29.02 20.54
N LEU A 4 -23.28 27.77 20.52
CA LEU A 4 -23.27 26.93 19.32
C LEU A 4 -24.30 27.41 18.29
N ALA A 5 -25.40 28.03 18.74
CA ALA A 5 -26.40 28.64 17.86
C ALA A 5 -25.95 29.91 17.13
N ARG A 6 -24.75 30.45 17.44
CA ARG A 6 -24.13 31.61 16.77
C ARG A 6 -23.22 31.25 15.60
N ALA A 7 -23.09 29.97 15.27
CA ALA A 7 -22.36 29.53 14.08
C ALA A 7 -23.09 30.03 12.82
N GLY A 8 -22.37 30.66 11.91
CA GLY A 8 -22.95 31.30 10.72
C GLY A 8 -23.52 30.34 9.68
N ASN A 9 -23.14 29.05 9.73
CA ASN A 9 -23.70 27.99 8.91
C ASN A 9 -23.68 26.63 9.64
N SER A 10 -24.38 25.64 9.11
CA SER A 10 -24.48 24.29 9.68
C SER A 10 -23.14 23.55 9.71
N GLU A 11 -22.24 23.85 8.80
CA GLU A 11 -20.94 23.19 8.66
C GLU A 11 -19.96 23.66 9.74
N GLU A 12 -19.94 24.96 10.02
CA GLU A 12 -19.17 25.55 11.14
C GLU A 12 -19.67 25.03 12.49
N LEU A 13 -21.00 24.91 12.66
CA LEU A 13 -21.59 24.32 13.87
C LEU A 13 -21.15 22.85 14.05
N LEU A 14 -21.19 22.07 12.99
CA LEU A 14 -20.74 20.70 13.01
C LEU A 14 -19.26 20.57 13.34
N GLN A 15 -18.41 21.40 12.72
CA GLN A 15 -16.98 21.40 13.01
C GLN A 15 -16.69 21.71 14.49
N ARG A 16 -17.37 22.71 15.06
CA ARG A 16 -17.26 23.04 16.49
C ARG A 16 -17.73 21.90 17.40
N LEU A 17 -18.83 21.21 17.04
CA LEU A 17 -19.30 20.04 17.78
C LEU A 17 -18.30 18.89 17.75
N VAL A 18 -17.70 18.63 16.60
CA VAL A 18 -16.68 17.61 16.43
C VAL A 18 -15.42 17.95 17.22
N ASP A 19 -14.93 19.19 17.12
CA ASP A 19 -13.73 19.63 17.85
C ASP A 19 -13.94 19.54 19.37
N ARG A 20 -15.17 19.85 19.84
CA ARG A 20 -15.51 19.89 21.26
C ARG A 20 -15.82 18.53 21.88
N HIS A 21 -16.51 17.67 21.16
CA HIS A 21 -17.04 16.41 21.68
C HIS A 21 -16.56 15.19 20.89
N GLY A 22 -15.93 15.40 19.75
CA GLY A 22 -15.54 14.34 18.84
C GLY A 22 -14.23 13.68 19.20
N LEU A 23 -14.22 12.36 19.16
CA LEU A 23 -13.04 11.54 19.20
C LEU A 23 -12.38 11.39 17.82
N GLY A 24 -12.82 12.16 16.82
CA GLY A 24 -12.51 11.96 15.40
C GLY A 24 -11.02 12.00 15.02
N ARG A 25 -10.15 12.59 15.87
CA ARG A 25 -8.69 12.52 15.68
C ARG A 25 -8.04 11.34 16.42
N SER A 26 -8.73 10.77 17.41
CA SER A 26 -8.24 9.66 18.21
C SER A 26 -8.90 8.34 17.83
N LEU A 27 -10.10 8.40 17.23
CA LEU A 27 -10.88 7.25 16.83
C LEU A 27 -11.35 7.45 15.37
N ILE A 28 -10.76 6.71 14.46
CA ILE A 28 -11.18 6.61 13.06
C ILE A 28 -11.94 5.29 12.92
N ARG A 29 -13.24 5.36 12.65
CA ARG A 29 -14.08 4.18 12.46
C ARG A 29 -14.68 4.18 11.06
N ASN A 30 -14.13 3.35 10.18
CA ASN A 30 -14.70 3.12 8.88
C ASN A 30 -15.71 1.98 8.93
N ARG A 31 -16.91 2.21 8.40
CA ARG A 31 -17.94 1.18 8.28
C ARG A 31 -17.97 0.66 6.86
N ARG A 32 -18.01 -0.67 6.71
CA ARG A 32 -18.12 -1.31 5.40
C ARG A 32 -19.34 -0.83 4.62
N ALA A 33 -20.48 -0.55 5.29
CA ALA A 33 -21.68 -0.02 4.66
C ALA A 33 -21.47 1.33 3.92
N ARG A 34 -20.49 2.14 4.37
CA ARG A 34 -20.11 3.40 3.71
C ARG A 34 -18.97 3.23 2.71
N LEU A 35 -18.27 2.10 2.75
CA LEU A 35 -17.15 1.77 1.88
C LEU A 35 -17.55 0.80 0.75
N GLN A 36 -18.83 0.73 0.39
CA GLN A 36 -19.35 -0.24 -0.58
C GLN A 36 -18.63 -0.19 -1.93
N SER A 37 -18.17 1.00 -2.35
CA SER A 37 -17.39 1.17 -3.58
C SER A 37 -16.00 0.50 -3.55
N LEU A 38 -15.48 0.17 -2.37
CA LEU A 38 -14.17 -0.45 -2.18
C LEU A 38 -14.23 -1.98 -2.03
N PHE A 39 -15.43 -2.54 -1.87
CA PHE A 39 -15.65 -3.97 -1.70
C PHE A 39 -16.45 -4.54 -2.86
N SER A 40 -16.21 -5.80 -3.17
CA SER A 40 -17.00 -6.52 -4.14
C SER A 40 -18.39 -6.88 -3.60
N THR A 41 -19.30 -7.20 -4.50
CA THR A 41 -20.58 -7.82 -4.13
C THR A 41 -20.36 -9.28 -3.75
N ARG A 42 -21.25 -9.82 -2.90
CA ARG A 42 -21.27 -11.23 -2.50
C ARG A 42 -22.52 -11.91 -3.00
N GLN A 43 -22.41 -13.16 -3.38
CA GLN A 43 -23.54 -14.01 -3.69
C GLN A 43 -23.28 -15.44 -3.22
N VAL A 44 -24.34 -16.17 -2.91
CA VAL A 44 -24.26 -17.58 -2.54
C VAL A 44 -24.99 -18.43 -3.56
N GLN A 45 -24.45 -19.59 -3.84
CA GLN A 45 -25.04 -20.64 -4.68
C GLN A 45 -25.05 -21.93 -3.89
N SER A 46 -26.27 -22.40 -3.53
CA SER A 46 -26.44 -23.70 -2.91
C SER A 46 -26.59 -24.79 -3.97
N HIS A 47 -26.02 -25.95 -3.71
CA HIS A 47 -26.08 -27.11 -4.61
C HIS A 47 -26.65 -28.30 -3.86
N GLU A 48 -27.86 -28.69 -4.25
CA GLU A 48 -28.52 -29.86 -3.67
C GLU A 48 -27.86 -31.15 -4.14
N GLY A 49 -27.62 -32.07 -3.20
CA GLY A 49 -26.97 -33.35 -3.53
C GLY A 49 -26.96 -34.32 -2.35
N SER A 50 -26.23 -35.41 -2.51
CA SER A 50 -25.94 -36.35 -1.44
C SER A 50 -24.43 -36.49 -1.23
N THR A 51 -24.04 -37.00 -0.07
CA THR A 51 -22.63 -37.23 0.27
C THR A 51 -21.93 -38.14 -0.74
N GLU A 52 -22.64 -39.12 -1.29
CA GLU A 52 -22.08 -40.05 -2.30
C GLU A 52 -21.79 -39.36 -3.64
N GLN A 53 -22.50 -38.28 -3.97
CA GLN A 53 -22.36 -37.54 -5.23
C GLN A 53 -21.37 -36.35 -5.11
N LEU A 54 -20.95 -36.02 -3.90
CA LEU A 54 -20.13 -34.84 -3.65
C LEU A 54 -18.80 -34.84 -4.42
N ASP A 55 -18.10 -35.96 -4.42
CA ASP A 55 -16.80 -36.08 -5.09
C ASP A 55 -16.91 -35.89 -6.61
N ASP A 56 -17.92 -36.49 -7.26
CA ASP A 56 -18.12 -36.34 -8.69
C ASP A 56 -18.60 -34.92 -9.06
N PHE A 57 -19.47 -34.34 -8.24
CA PHE A 57 -19.86 -32.93 -8.35
C PHE A 57 -18.64 -31.98 -8.27
N LEU A 58 -17.76 -32.19 -7.30
CA LEU A 58 -16.55 -31.37 -7.17
C LEU A 58 -15.61 -31.53 -8.37
N VAL A 59 -15.43 -32.72 -8.87
CA VAL A 59 -14.62 -32.98 -10.07
C VAL A 59 -15.16 -32.22 -11.28
N GLU A 60 -16.48 -32.25 -11.49
CA GLU A 60 -17.15 -31.59 -12.62
C GLU A 60 -17.01 -30.05 -12.48
N GLU A 61 -17.40 -29.48 -11.35
CA GLU A 61 -17.38 -28.06 -11.12
C GLU A 61 -15.95 -27.48 -11.18
N LEU A 62 -14.99 -28.07 -10.46
CA LEU A 62 -13.62 -27.57 -10.42
C LEU A 62 -12.92 -27.69 -11.79
N THR A 63 -13.24 -28.71 -12.58
CA THR A 63 -12.76 -28.82 -13.96
C THR A 63 -13.36 -27.71 -14.83
N GLY A 64 -14.66 -27.45 -14.69
CA GLY A 64 -15.34 -26.36 -15.39
C GLY A 64 -14.77 -24.98 -15.05
N PHE A 65 -14.35 -24.74 -13.82
CA PHE A 65 -13.67 -23.49 -13.43
C PHE A 65 -12.29 -23.36 -14.08
N ARG A 66 -11.47 -24.44 -14.07
CA ARG A 66 -10.20 -24.47 -14.80
C ARG A 66 -10.36 -24.12 -16.27
N ASP A 67 -11.35 -24.74 -16.94
CA ASP A 67 -11.57 -24.56 -18.38
C ASP A 67 -11.98 -23.12 -18.74
N ARG A 68 -12.53 -22.39 -17.77
CA ARG A 68 -12.81 -20.95 -17.84
C ARG A 68 -11.64 -20.07 -17.42
N GLY A 69 -10.51 -20.65 -17.01
CA GLY A 69 -9.35 -19.92 -16.53
C GLY A 69 -9.54 -19.28 -15.15
N LEU A 70 -10.49 -19.77 -14.36
CA LEU A 70 -10.83 -19.24 -13.05
C LEU A 70 -10.16 -20.03 -11.93
N LYS A 71 -9.81 -19.34 -10.86
CA LYS A 71 -9.24 -19.93 -9.65
C LYS A 71 -10.30 -20.12 -8.57
N VAL A 72 -10.16 -21.20 -7.82
CA VAL A 72 -11.13 -21.59 -6.81
C VAL A 72 -10.44 -21.90 -5.48
N LEU A 73 -10.96 -21.33 -4.40
CA LEU A 73 -10.61 -21.71 -3.04
C LEU A 73 -11.65 -22.71 -2.52
N VAL A 74 -11.20 -23.85 -2.02
CA VAL A 74 -12.06 -24.88 -1.40
C VAL A 74 -11.66 -24.99 0.07
N MET A 75 -12.56 -24.67 0.97
CA MET A 75 -12.36 -24.77 2.42
C MET A 75 -13.11 -25.95 2.98
N VAL A 76 -12.42 -26.71 3.82
CA VAL A 76 -12.94 -27.90 4.50
C VAL A 76 -12.73 -27.79 6.00
N GLU A 77 -13.41 -28.64 6.79
CA GLU A 77 -13.36 -28.57 8.25
C GLU A 77 -12.11 -29.21 8.86
N SER A 78 -11.45 -30.14 8.16
CA SER A 78 -10.32 -30.88 8.72
C SER A 78 -9.17 -31.11 7.73
N THR A 79 -7.98 -31.31 8.27
CA THR A 79 -6.77 -31.65 7.49
C THR A 79 -6.88 -33.03 6.82
N ASP A 80 -7.59 -33.96 7.43
CA ASP A 80 -7.83 -35.29 6.85
C ASP A 80 -8.66 -35.16 5.58
N GLU A 81 -9.65 -34.28 5.58
CA GLU A 81 -10.49 -33.99 4.43
C GLU A 81 -9.70 -33.28 3.31
N VAL A 82 -8.80 -32.34 3.66
CA VAL A 82 -7.85 -31.75 2.68
C VAL A 82 -7.06 -32.86 2.00
N THR A 83 -6.52 -33.78 2.77
CA THR A 83 -5.68 -34.88 2.24
C THR A 83 -6.51 -35.84 1.36
N ARG A 84 -7.71 -36.18 1.79
CA ARG A 84 -8.65 -37.04 1.03
C ARG A 84 -8.98 -36.42 -0.32
N LEU A 85 -9.43 -35.17 -0.31
CA LEU A 85 -9.83 -34.48 -1.54
C LEU A 85 -8.63 -34.23 -2.47
N TRP A 86 -7.47 -33.90 -1.92
CA TRP A 86 -6.27 -33.71 -2.72
C TRP A 86 -5.87 -34.98 -3.47
N ASN A 87 -5.90 -36.14 -2.80
CA ASN A 87 -5.63 -37.42 -3.43
C ASN A 87 -6.70 -37.75 -4.50
N MET A 88 -7.97 -37.57 -4.17
CA MET A 88 -9.09 -37.83 -5.09
C MET A 88 -9.00 -36.97 -6.35
N LEU A 89 -8.75 -35.66 -6.22
CA LEU A 89 -8.62 -34.75 -7.36
C LEU A 89 -7.39 -35.08 -8.21
N LYS A 90 -6.28 -35.46 -7.60
CA LYS A 90 -5.07 -35.86 -8.29
C LYS A 90 -5.24 -37.17 -9.08
N GLU A 91 -6.04 -38.12 -8.56
CA GLU A 91 -6.31 -39.39 -9.23
C GLU A 91 -7.34 -39.24 -10.36
N LYS A 92 -8.41 -38.48 -10.12
CA LYS A 92 -9.53 -38.38 -11.07
C LYS A 92 -9.37 -37.27 -12.11
N THR A 93 -8.44 -36.31 -11.93
CA THR A 93 -8.35 -35.12 -12.78
C THR A 93 -6.91 -34.75 -13.13
N SER A 94 -6.76 -33.83 -14.09
CA SER A 94 -5.48 -33.15 -14.40
C SER A 94 -5.39 -31.75 -13.77
N LEU A 95 -6.18 -31.47 -12.73
CA LEU A 95 -6.16 -30.19 -12.04
C LEU A 95 -4.83 -29.99 -11.29
N LEU A 96 -4.32 -28.78 -11.37
CA LEU A 96 -3.20 -28.34 -10.55
C LEU A 96 -3.76 -27.82 -9.21
N VAL A 97 -3.60 -28.64 -8.17
CA VAL A 97 -4.22 -28.45 -6.88
C VAL A 97 -3.15 -28.15 -5.83
N ALA A 98 -3.12 -26.92 -5.36
CA ALA A 98 -2.36 -26.53 -4.19
C ALA A 98 -3.10 -26.96 -2.91
N ARG A 99 -2.35 -27.22 -1.84
CA ARG A 99 -2.95 -27.54 -0.55
C ARG A 99 -2.33 -26.69 0.56
N PHE A 100 -3.13 -26.42 1.59
CA PHE A 100 -2.75 -25.52 2.66
C PHE A 100 -3.41 -25.97 3.98
N ASP A 101 -2.65 -26.64 4.83
CA ASP A 101 -3.15 -27.23 6.08
C ASP A 101 -2.12 -27.12 7.23
N GLU A 102 -2.55 -27.48 8.44
CA GLU A 102 -1.76 -27.36 9.69
C GLU A 102 -0.54 -28.27 9.72
N ASN A 103 -0.58 -29.39 9.01
CA ASN A 103 0.51 -30.39 9.02
C ASN A 103 1.70 -29.95 8.15
N MET A 104 1.53 -28.89 7.35
CA MET A 104 2.59 -28.35 6.51
C MET A 104 3.46 -27.38 7.28
N SER A 105 4.78 -27.38 7.01
CA SER A 105 5.69 -26.36 7.49
C SER A 105 5.31 -24.97 6.93
N LEU A 106 5.75 -23.91 7.61
CA LEU A 106 5.50 -22.53 7.17
C LEU A 106 6.00 -22.30 5.74
N LEU A 107 7.22 -22.78 5.43
CA LEU A 107 7.81 -22.65 4.10
C LEU A 107 7.01 -23.38 3.01
N GLU A 108 6.50 -24.57 3.31
CA GLU A 108 5.66 -25.31 2.36
C GLU A 108 4.34 -24.57 2.11
N ARG A 109 3.71 -24.05 3.18
CA ARG A 109 2.49 -23.24 3.06
C ARG A 109 2.74 -21.99 2.20
N ASP A 110 3.85 -21.30 2.40
CA ASP A 110 4.21 -20.11 1.61
C ASP A 110 4.39 -20.46 0.12
N ARG A 111 5.07 -21.58 -0.18
CA ARG A 111 5.25 -22.07 -1.56
C ARG A 111 3.93 -22.42 -2.24
N GLN A 112 3.03 -23.09 -1.53
CA GLN A 112 1.72 -23.48 -2.08
C GLN A 112 0.81 -22.26 -2.29
N ALA A 113 0.81 -21.31 -1.36
CA ALA A 113 0.10 -20.04 -1.50
C ALA A 113 0.64 -19.21 -2.68
N ALA A 114 1.96 -19.10 -2.80
CA ALA A 114 2.60 -18.42 -3.93
C ALA A 114 2.28 -19.10 -5.27
N TRP A 115 2.30 -20.43 -5.34
CA TRP A 115 1.93 -21.18 -6.53
C TRP A 115 0.46 -20.97 -6.93
N PHE A 116 -0.45 -20.91 -5.97
CA PHE A 116 -1.85 -20.59 -6.22
C PHE A 116 -2.03 -19.10 -6.62
N ASN A 117 -1.31 -18.17 -6.01
CA ASN A 117 -1.47 -16.74 -6.29
C ASN A 117 -0.87 -16.31 -7.64
N ARG A 118 0.03 -17.08 -8.25
CA ARG A 118 0.56 -16.77 -9.60
C ARG A 118 -0.56 -16.78 -10.64
N THR A 119 -0.56 -15.79 -11.52
CA THR A 119 -1.53 -15.67 -12.64
C THR A 119 -0.95 -16.17 -13.96
N THR A 120 0.37 -16.12 -14.10
CA THR A 120 1.12 -16.55 -15.30
C THR A 120 2.24 -17.49 -14.92
N SER A 121 2.78 -18.23 -15.87
CA SER A 121 3.99 -19.06 -15.73
C SER A 121 5.10 -18.50 -16.61
N ALA A 122 6.31 -18.40 -16.06
CA ALA A 122 7.49 -18.11 -16.86
C ALA A 122 7.88 -19.33 -17.73
N PRO A 123 8.61 -19.13 -18.85
CA PRO A 123 9.08 -20.23 -19.68
C PRO A 123 9.88 -21.25 -18.87
N GLY A 124 9.43 -22.50 -18.82
CA GLY A 124 10.05 -23.59 -18.07
C GLY A 124 9.56 -23.76 -16.63
N GLU A 125 8.67 -22.92 -16.13
CA GLU A 125 7.99 -23.09 -14.85
C GLU A 125 6.71 -23.91 -14.97
N GLU A 126 6.32 -24.56 -13.86
CA GLU A 126 5.04 -25.23 -13.74
C GLU A 126 3.89 -24.21 -13.82
N ASN A 127 2.81 -24.56 -14.51
CA ASN A 127 1.60 -23.73 -14.55
C ASN A 127 1.06 -23.46 -13.14
N PRO A 128 0.47 -22.26 -12.90
CA PRO A 128 -0.08 -21.93 -11.60
C PRO A 128 -1.23 -22.85 -11.20
N ALA A 129 -1.35 -23.14 -9.90
CA ALA A 129 -2.45 -23.91 -9.38
C ALA A 129 -3.79 -23.20 -9.64
N THR A 130 -4.81 -23.98 -10.03
CA THR A 130 -6.17 -23.49 -10.29
C THR A 130 -7.08 -23.68 -9.09
N VAL A 131 -6.79 -24.65 -8.24
CA VAL A 131 -7.55 -24.95 -7.03
C VAL A 131 -6.61 -24.89 -5.83
N LEU A 132 -7.05 -24.26 -4.73
CA LEU A 132 -6.41 -24.33 -3.43
C LEU A 132 -7.36 -25.03 -2.45
N LEU A 133 -6.93 -26.17 -1.92
CA LEU A 133 -7.61 -26.85 -0.82
C LEU A 133 -7.05 -26.36 0.52
N CYS A 134 -7.91 -25.89 1.40
CA CYS A 134 -7.52 -25.26 2.65
C CYS A 134 -8.34 -25.79 3.82
N SER A 135 -7.68 -26.11 4.94
CA SER A 135 -8.35 -26.28 6.24
C SER A 135 -8.65 -24.92 6.89
N GLU A 136 -9.46 -24.91 7.95
CA GLU A 136 -9.86 -23.68 8.64
C GLU A 136 -8.67 -22.89 9.19
N ILE A 137 -7.77 -23.55 9.89
CA ILE A 137 -6.60 -22.93 10.53
C ILE A 137 -5.53 -22.57 9.50
N GLY A 138 -5.35 -23.41 8.49
CA GLY A 138 -4.34 -23.19 7.46
C GLY A 138 -4.48 -21.86 6.73
N GLY A 139 -5.72 -21.42 6.46
CA GLY A 139 -6.01 -20.18 5.73
C GLY A 139 -5.86 -18.88 6.53
N GLU A 140 -5.57 -18.92 7.83
CA GLU A 140 -5.59 -17.73 8.68
C GLU A 140 -4.51 -16.71 8.29
N GLY A 141 -4.90 -15.43 8.12
CA GLY A 141 -3.97 -14.32 7.81
C GLY A 141 -3.58 -14.14 6.34
N ARG A 142 -3.90 -15.09 5.45
CA ARG A 142 -3.49 -15.06 4.03
C ARG A 142 -4.49 -14.34 3.13
N ASN A 143 -3.97 -13.85 1.99
CA ASN A 143 -4.74 -13.18 0.95
C ASN A 143 -4.84 -14.07 -0.30
N PHE A 144 -6.07 -14.36 -0.73
CA PHE A 144 -6.37 -15.16 -1.92
C PHE A 144 -7.30 -14.43 -2.90
N GLN A 145 -7.18 -13.10 -3.01
CA GLN A 145 -7.98 -12.26 -3.90
C GLN A 145 -7.82 -12.59 -5.39
N VAL A 146 -6.85 -13.40 -5.76
CA VAL A 146 -6.70 -13.93 -7.11
C VAL A 146 -7.89 -14.82 -7.49
N ALA A 147 -8.60 -15.37 -6.50
CA ALA A 147 -9.84 -16.13 -6.66
C ALA A 147 -11.04 -15.30 -6.21
N HIS A 148 -12.20 -15.56 -6.82
CA HIS A 148 -13.50 -15.00 -6.41
C HIS A 148 -14.59 -16.07 -6.27
N HIS A 149 -14.21 -17.34 -6.41
CA HIS A 149 -15.07 -18.49 -6.13
C HIS A 149 -14.57 -19.23 -4.89
N LEU A 150 -15.47 -19.42 -3.91
CA LEU A 150 -15.21 -20.09 -2.65
C LEU A 150 -16.17 -21.27 -2.47
N PHE A 151 -15.66 -22.50 -2.41
CA PHE A 151 -16.43 -23.66 -1.99
C PHE A 151 -16.29 -23.89 -0.50
N LEU A 152 -17.40 -23.99 0.21
CA LEU A 152 -17.45 -24.34 1.64
C LEU A 152 -18.00 -25.75 1.80
N LEU A 153 -17.11 -26.68 2.09
CA LEU A 153 -17.47 -28.07 2.41
C LEU A 153 -17.58 -28.21 3.92
N GLY A 154 -18.79 -27.96 4.41
CA GLY A 154 -19.10 -27.76 5.81
C GLY A 154 -19.20 -26.27 6.18
N LEU A 155 -20.26 -25.94 6.90
CA LEU A 155 -20.54 -24.58 7.36
C LEU A 155 -20.25 -24.45 8.87
N PRO A 156 -19.65 -23.34 9.32
CA PRO A 156 -19.44 -23.10 10.74
C PRO A 156 -20.78 -22.80 11.44
N GLN A 157 -20.88 -23.13 12.72
CA GLN A 157 -22.01 -22.68 13.55
C GLN A 157 -21.92 -21.17 13.84
N HIS A 158 -20.69 -20.65 14.03
CA HIS A 158 -20.45 -19.28 14.40
C HIS A 158 -20.42 -18.37 13.16
N PRO A 159 -21.25 -17.31 13.09
CA PRO A 159 -21.32 -16.41 11.94
C PRO A 159 -19.98 -15.71 11.63
N ASP A 160 -19.22 -15.30 12.65
CA ASP A 160 -17.95 -14.61 12.46
C ASP A 160 -16.91 -15.51 11.78
N LYS A 161 -17.00 -16.84 11.97
CA LYS A 161 -16.12 -17.77 11.24
C LYS A 161 -16.48 -17.80 9.75
N LEU A 162 -17.76 -17.71 9.40
CA LEU A 162 -18.18 -17.59 8.00
C LEU A 162 -17.63 -16.28 7.40
N GLU A 163 -17.75 -15.18 8.12
CA GLU A 163 -17.20 -13.88 7.69
C GLU A 163 -15.68 -13.95 7.50
N GLN A 164 -14.95 -14.62 8.39
CA GLN A 164 -13.51 -14.85 8.24
C GLN A 164 -13.18 -15.67 6.99
N ARG A 165 -13.96 -16.73 6.68
CA ARG A 165 -13.77 -17.56 5.49
C ARG A 165 -14.01 -16.77 4.21
N ILE A 166 -15.12 -16.03 4.11
CA ILE A 166 -15.43 -15.17 2.95
C ILE A 166 -14.39 -14.05 2.82
N GLY A 167 -13.96 -13.49 3.93
CA GLY A 167 -12.95 -12.42 4.00
C GLY A 167 -11.56 -12.81 3.49
N ARG A 168 -11.30 -14.08 3.14
CA ARG A 168 -10.09 -14.49 2.42
C ARG A 168 -10.07 -13.99 0.98
N LEU A 169 -11.23 -13.85 0.37
CA LEU A 169 -11.42 -13.40 -1.00
C LEU A 169 -11.97 -11.97 -1.05
N ASP A 170 -12.89 -11.64 -0.15
CA ASP A 170 -13.58 -10.36 -0.10
C ASP A 170 -12.81 -9.33 0.73
N ARG A 171 -11.84 -8.71 0.10
CA ARG A 171 -11.00 -7.64 0.68
C ARG A 171 -11.05 -6.40 -0.20
N ILE A 172 -10.57 -5.28 0.35
CA ILE A 172 -10.37 -4.05 -0.43
C ILE A 172 -9.51 -4.36 -1.65
N GLY A 173 -10.02 -4.01 -2.83
CA GLY A 173 -9.36 -4.26 -4.12
C GLY A 173 -9.87 -5.50 -4.89
N GLN A 174 -10.75 -6.32 -4.31
CA GLN A 174 -11.47 -7.35 -5.08
C GLN A 174 -12.43 -6.67 -6.06
N LYS A 175 -12.27 -6.96 -7.35
CA LYS A 175 -13.08 -6.36 -8.43
C LYS A 175 -14.25 -7.25 -8.86
N GLU A 176 -14.10 -8.57 -8.65
CA GLU A 176 -15.07 -9.57 -9.08
C GLU A 176 -16.06 -9.88 -7.95
N THR A 177 -17.29 -10.22 -8.30
CA THR A 177 -18.29 -10.69 -7.33
C THR A 177 -17.81 -11.98 -6.66
N VAL A 178 -17.71 -11.97 -5.34
CA VAL A 178 -17.35 -13.18 -4.58
C VAL A 178 -18.54 -14.12 -4.55
N THR A 179 -18.39 -15.27 -5.18
CA THR A 179 -19.43 -16.33 -5.22
C THR A 179 -19.06 -17.45 -4.26
N VAL A 180 -19.93 -17.67 -3.27
CA VAL A 180 -19.77 -18.75 -2.29
C VAL A 180 -20.64 -19.94 -2.72
N HIS A 181 -20.02 -21.10 -2.94
CA HIS A 181 -20.68 -22.34 -3.31
C HIS A 181 -20.83 -23.22 -2.08
N VAL A 182 -22.05 -23.67 -1.79
CA VAL A 182 -22.35 -24.50 -0.63
C VAL A 182 -23.06 -25.77 -1.08
N PRO A 183 -22.38 -26.93 -1.13
CA PRO A 183 -23.02 -28.21 -1.34
C PRO A 183 -23.85 -28.61 -0.11
N LEU A 184 -25.16 -28.76 -0.29
CA LEU A 184 -26.13 -29.16 0.75
C LEU A 184 -26.30 -30.70 0.73
N VAL A 185 -25.28 -31.41 1.20
CA VAL A 185 -25.20 -32.88 1.07
C VAL A 185 -25.63 -33.65 2.31
N ASP A 186 -25.71 -32.98 3.46
CA ASP A 186 -26.05 -33.59 4.74
C ASP A 186 -27.00 -32.69 5.56
N PRO A 187 -27.75 -33.26 6.55
CA PRO A 187 -28.71 -32.50 7.36
C PRO A 187 -28.07 -31.33 8.13
N THR A 188 -26.88 -31.50 8.69
CA THR A 188 -26.17 -30.48 9.47
C THR A 188 -25.85 -29.26 8.62
N THR A 189 -25.33 -29.49 7.41
CA THR A 189 -25.02 -28.41 6.45
C THR A 189 -26.29 -27.64 6.05
N ARG A 190 -27.43 -28.35 5.84
CA ARG A 190 -28.73 -27.71 5.53
C ARG A 190 -29.23 -26.84 6.66
N ILE A 191 -29.13 -27.30 7.92
CA ILE A 191 -29.53 -26.56 9.11
C ILE A 191 -28.65 -25.30 9.27
N ARG A 192 -27.34 -25.44 9.13
CA ARG A 192 -26.41 -24.32 9.20
C ARG A 192 -26.59 -23.35 8.03
N PHE A 193 -26.95 -23.83 6.85
CA PHE A 193 -27.29 -22.97 5.73
C PHE A 193 -28.56 -22.15 6.01
N ALA A 194 -29.62 -22.77 6.52
CA ALA A 194 -30.82 -22.05 6.94
C ALA A 194 -30.50 -21.01 8.03
N TRP A 195 -29.63 -21.34 8.99
CA TRP A 195 -29.15 -20.41 10.02
C TRP A 195 -28.45 -19.20 9.42
N LEU A 196 -27.41 -19.44 8.62
CA LEU A 196 -26.48 -18.40 8.13
C LEU A 196 -27.05 -17.61 6.94
N HIS A 197 -27.80 -18.28 6.05
CA HIS A 197 -28.40 -17.67 4.86
C HIS A 197 -29.81 -17.15 5.12
N ASP A 198 -30.75 -18.03 5.44
CA ASP A 198 -32.17 -17.65 5.54
C ASP A 198 -32.44 -16.84 6.81
N GLY A 199 -31.74 -17.16 7.90
CA GLY A 199 -31.85 -16.47 9.18
C GLY A 199 -31.04 -15.18 9.23
N LEU A 200 -29.73 -15.25 9.11
CA LEU A 200 -28.82 -14.12 9.37
C LEU A 200 -28.42 -13.31 8.12
N ASP A 201 -28.60 -13.84 6.92
CA ASP A 201 -28.15 -13.20 5.66
C ASP A 201 -26.61 -12.97 5.60
N SER A 202 -25.87 -13.84 6.27
CA SER A 202 -24.43 -13.64 6.48
C SER A 202 -23.58 -13.82 5.21
N PHE A 203 -24.15 -14.40 4.14
CA PHE A 203 -23.44 -14.53 2.85
C PHE A 203 -23.50 -13.25 2.04
N SER A 204 -24.58 -12.48 2.13
CA SER A 204 -24.79 -11.27 1.33
C SER A 204 -24.22 -10.02 2.00
N ARG A 205 -24.27 -9.97 3.31
CA ARG A 205 -23.84 -8.82 4.12
C ARG A 205 -23.04 -9.25 5.35
N PRO A 206 -21.99 -8.48 5.75
CA PRO A 206 -21.30 -8.72 7.00
C PRO A 206 -22.23 -8.49 8.19
N LEU A 207 -22.22 -9.41 9.14
CA LEU A 207 -22.96 -9.26 10.39
C LEU A 207 -22.18 -8.39 11.39
N THR A 208 -22.82 -7.34 11.92
CA THR A 208 -22.20 -6.49 12.95
C THR A 208 -22.26 -7.15 14.33
N GLU A 209 -23.29 -7.97 14.59
CA GLU A 209 -23.61 -8.57 15.89
C GLU A 209 -23.60 -10.11 15.85
N GLY A 210 -22.63 -10.70 15.13
CA GLY A 210 -22.52 -12.16 14.95
C GLY A 210 -22.43 -12.93 16.26
N GLN A 211 -21.65 -12.42 17.22
CA GLN A 211 -21.54 -13.03 18.56
C GLN A 211 -22.87 -13.00 19.33
N VAL A 212 -23.57 -11.88 19.27
CA VAL A 212 -24.87 -11.74 19.96
C VAL A 212 -25.92 -12.70 19.37
N ALA A 213 -25.91 -12.86 18.05
CA ALA A 213 -26.77 -13.83 17.37
C ALA A 213 -26.45 -15.25 17.80
N TYR A 214 -25.15 -15.59 17.81
CA TYR A 214 -24.68 -16.91 18.22
C TYR A 214 -25.07 -17.24 19.66
N ASP A 215 -24.79 -16.37 20.61
CA ASP A 215 -25.11 -16.58 22.03
C ASP A 215 -26.63 -16.74 22.24
N ARG A 216 -27.44 -16.02 21.47
CA ARG A 216 -28.90 -16.07 21.59
C ARG A 216 -29.51 -17.37 21.07
N TYR A 217 -29.02 -17.88 19.95
CA TYR A 217 -29.68 -18.97 19.21
C TYR A 217 -28.91 -20.29 19.25
N LEU A 218 -27.77 -20.38 19.93
CA LEU A 218 -26.91 -21.57 19.97
C LEU A 218 -27.65 -22.82 20.45
N GLU A 219 -28.42 -22.72 21.53
CA GLU A 219 -29.15 -23.85 22.09
C GLU A 219 -30.24 -24.38 21.12
N GLU A 220 -30.98 -23.45 20.47
CA GLU A 220 -31.97 -23.81 19.48
C GLU A 220 -31.30 -24.46 18.25
N LEU A 221 -30.19 -23.92 17.76
CA LEU A 221 -29.41 -24.46 16.64
C LEU A 221 -28.92 -25.88 16.93
N GLN A 222 -28.30 -26.09 18.09
CA GLN A 222 -27.83 -27.42 18.49
C GLN A 222 -28.97 -28.44 18.65
N SER A 223 -30.13 -28.00 19.15
CA SER A 223 -31.32 -28.84 19.22
C SER A 223 -31.82 -29.25 17.83
N LEU A 224 -31.83 -28.32 16.85
CA LEU A 224 -32.21 -28.59 15.46
C LEU A 224 -31.23 -29.56 14.79
N GLU A 225 -29.93 -29.37 15.00
CA GLU A 225 -28.88 -30.29 14.49
C GLU A 225 -29.05 -31.71 15.09
N SER A 226 -29.34 -31.81 16.40
CA SER A 226 -29.42 -33.09 17.09
C SER A 226 -30.63 -33.95 16.65
N LYS A 227 -31.71 -33.31 16.23
CA LYS A 227 -32.93 -33.99 15.79
C LYS A 227 -33.09 -34.07 14.25
N GLU A 228 -32.13 -33.59 13.50
CA GLU A 228 -32.17 -33.48 12.05
C GLU A 228 -33.51 -32.87 11.56
N ALA A 229 -33.80 -31.65 12.03
CA ALA A 229 -35.09 -30.99 11.85
C ALA A 229 -35.58 -30.96 10.39
N GLU A 230 -36.89 -31.08 10.20
CA GLU A 230 -37.51 -31.03 8.88
C GLU A 230 -37.48 -29.61 8.28
N GLN A 231 -37.54 -29.51 6.95
CA GLN A 231 -37.41 -28.28 6.20
C GLN A 231 -38.46 -27.21 6.57
N SER A 232 -39.70 -27.63 6.91
CA SER A 232 -40.75 -26.71 7.34
C SER A 232 -40.43 -26.05 8.68
N GLU A 233 -39.91 -26.82 9.63
CA GLU A 233 -39.48 -26.32 10.95
C GLU A 233 -38.30 -25.37 10.82
N LEU A 234 -37.34 -25.68 9.93
CA LEU A 234 -36.21 -24.81 9.65
C LEU A 234 -36.62 -23.47 9.05
N ALA A 235 -37.59 -23.46 8.13
CA ALA A 235 -38.09 -22.25 7.50
C ALA A 235 -38.77 -21.29 8.51
N ASP A 236 -39.60 -21.84 9.41
CA ASP A 236 -40.24 -21.07 10.46
C ASP A 236 -39.23 -20.47 11.46
N TRP A 237 -38.26 -21.29 11.86
CA TRP A 237 -37.19 -20.85 12.75
C TRP A 237 -36.29 -19.79 12.10
N ALA A 238 -35.85 -19.98 10.87
CA ALA A 238 -35.04 -19.02 10.12
C ALA A 238 -35.76 -17.69 9.94
N SER A 239 -37.08 -17.69 9.70
CA SER A 239 -37.90 -16.47 9.64
C SER A 239 -37.92 -15.71 10.97
N LYS A 240 -38.02 -16.42 12.12
CA LYS A 240 -37.91 -15.82 13.46
C LYS A 240 -36.55 -15.17 13.66
N VAL A 241 -35.47 -15.86 13.27
CA VAL A 241 -34.09 -15.35 13.35
C VAL A 241 -33.92 -14.12 12.47
N ARG A 242 -34.42 -14.15 11.22
CA ARG A 242 -34.37 -13.02 10.28
C ARG A 242 -35.01 -11.76 10.87
N THR A 243 -36.23 -11.90 11.40
CA THR A 243 -36.94 -10.79 12.02
C THR A 243 -36.15 -10.15 13.15
N TRP A 244 -35.48 -10.97 13.98
CA TRP A 244 -34.65 -10.48 15.04
C TRP A 244 -33.35 -9.82 14.49
N ALA A 245 -32.68 -10.43 13.52
CA ALA A 245 -31.45 -9.91 12.94
C ALA A 245 -31.66 -8.54 12.27
N ASP A 246 -32.77 -8.38 11.53
CA ASP A 246 -33.14 -7.13 10.90
C ASP A 246 -33.42 -6.03 11.94
N ALA A 247 -34.14 -6.36 13.04
CA ALA A 247 -34.40 -5.42 14.13
C ALA A 247 -33.12 -4.96 14.84
N VAL A 248 -32.16 -5.88 15.08
CA VAL A 248 -30.86 -5.56 15.69
C VAL A 248 -30.04 -4.68 14.76
N GLN A 249 -30.04 -4.96 13.47
CA GLN A 249 -29.34 -4.14 12.49
C GLN A 249 -29.91 -2.71 12.40
N GLU A 250 -31.23 -2.57 12.35
CA GLU A 250 -31.88 -1.24 12.39
C GLU A 250 -31.52 -0.47 13.65
N ASP A 251 -31.47 -1.15 14.81
CA ASP A 251 -31.11 -0.51 16.08
C ASP A 251 -29.63 -0.10 16.07
N ALA A 252 -28.74 -0.95 15.59
CA ALA A 252 -27.33 -0.62 15.43
C ALA A 252 -27.10 0.58 14.49
N GLU A 253 -27.87 0.70 13.42
CA GLU A 253 -27.83 1.84 12.50
C GLU A 253 -28.38 3.13 13.11
N ARG A 254 -29.43 3.05 13.95
CA ARG A 254 -30.00 4.21 14.67
C ARG A 254 -29.09 4.72 15.78
N ASN A 255 -28.36 3.82 16.45
CA ASN A 255 -27.50 4.15 17.59
C ASN A 255 -26.08 4.57 17.18
N VAL A 256 -25.87 4.84 15.91
CA VAL A 256 -24.58 5.37 15.43
C VAL A 256 -24.41 6.81 15.85
N ASP A 257 -23.25 7.12 16.39
CA ASP A 257 -22.85 8.52 16.55
C ASP A 257 -22.59 9.15 15.17
N PRO A 258 -23.48 10.02 14.70
CA PRO A 258 -23.36 10.62 13.36
C PRO A 258 -22.13 11.51 13.23
N LEU A 259 -21.55 12.01 14.35
CA LEU A 259 -20.35 12.82 14.34
C LEU A 259 -19.11 11.96 14.08
N ILE A 260 -19.00 10.79 14.71
CA ILE A 260 -17.90 9.84 14.46
C ILE A 260 -17.95 9.33 13.02
N ASP A 261 -19.14 8.98 12.53
CA ASP A 261 -19.29 8.48 11.17
C ASP A 261 -18.95 9.52 10.10
N ARG A 262 -19.31 10.78 10.33
CA ARG A 262 -19.04 11.87 9.38
C ARG A 262 -17.54 12.22 9.34
N MET A 263 -16.85 12.12 10.48
CA MET A 263 -15.41 12.38 10.57
C MET A 263 -14.55 11.18 10.12
N SER A 264 -15.14 9.98 10.11
CA SER A 264 -14.39 8.77 9.76
C SER A 264 -14.24 8.57 8.25
N PHE A 265 -15.15 9.08 7.44
CA PHE A 265 -15.14 8.89 6.00
C PHE A 265 -15.67 10.13 5.25
N ASP A 266 -14.76 10.81 4.58
CA ASP A 266 -15.03 11.84 3.58
C ASP A 266 -14.69 11.26 2.20
N GLU A 267 -15.70 10.88 1.42
CA GLU A 267 -15.54 10.21 0.12
C GLU A 267 -14.81 11.09 -0.89
N GLU A 268 -15.19 12.36 -0.99
CA GLU A 268 -14.56 13.31 -1.93
C GLU A 268 -13.11 13.62 -1.55
N GLY A 269 -12.85 13.83 -0.25
CA GLY A 269 -11.51 14.04 0.27
C GLY A 269 -10.62 12.80 0.14
N ALA A 270 -11.19 11.61 0.38
CA ALA A 270 -10.50 10.34 0.23
C ALA A 270 -10.14 10.05 -1.23
N ASP A 271 -11.05 10.31 -2.19
CA ASP A 271 -10.78 10.09 -3.61
C ASP A 271 -9.74 11.10 -4.16
N ARG A 272 -9.79 12.34 -3.71
CA ARG A 272 -8.76 13.33 -4.04
C ARG A 272 -7.40 12.91 -3.50
N LEU A 273 -7.32 12.57 -2.22
CA LEU A 273 -6.08 12.14 -1.58
C LEU A 273 -5.53 10.85 -2.22
N LYS A 274 -6.40 9.89 -2.55
CA LYS A 274 -6.04 8.67 -3.24
C LYS A 274 -5.45 8.95 -4.63
N SER A 275 -6.03 9.90 -5.36
CA SER A 275 -5.53 10.30 -6.69
C SER A 275 -4.17 10.99 -6.58
N GLU A 276 -3.99 11.89 -5.61
CA GLU A 276 -2.72 12.57 -5.34
C GLU A 276 -1.63 11.58 -4.91
N VAL A 277 -1.95 10.67 -3.96
CA VAL A 277 -1.01 9.64 -3.50
C VAL A 277 -0.64 8.67 -4.62
N ARG A 278 -1.61 8.30 -5.47
CA ARG A 278 -1.36 7.40 -6.61
C ARG A 278 -0.43 8.04 -7.63
N ALA A 279 -0.68 9.28 -8.00
CA ALA A 279 0.18 10.02 -8.92
C ALA A 279 1.61 10.17 -8.39
N GLU A 280 1.77 10.46 -7.10
CA GLU A 280 3.07 10.55 -6.45
C GLU A 280 3.78 9.19 -6.38
N GLN A 281 3.06 8.12 -6.05
CA GLN A 281 3.61 6.77 -6.02
C GLN A 281 4.06 6.30 -7.41
N GLU A 282 3.29 6.56 -8.45
CA GLU A 282 3.65 6.25 -9.83
C GLU A 282 4.93 6.99 -10.23
N HIS A 283 5.00 8.29 -9.93
CA HIS A 283 6.18 9.10 -10.19
C HIS A 283 7.43 8.61 -9.44
N MET A 284 7.29 8.32 -8.15
CA MET A 284 8.40 7.77 -7.34
C MET A 284 8.84 6.39 -7.83
N SER A 285 7.90 5.55 -8.22
CA SER A 285 8.18 4.21 -8.75
C SER A 285 8.92 4.28 -10.09
N GLU A 286 8.51 5.19 -10.98
CA GLU A 286 9.18 5.46 -12.26
C GLU A 286 10.60 5.97 -12.06
N GLN A 287 10.81 6.93 -11.16
CA GLN A 287 12.14 7.42 -10.81
C GLN A 287 13.03 6.30 -10.26
N LEU A 288 12.51 5.49 -9.34
CA LEU A 288 13.27 4.41 -8.73
C LEU A 288 13.59 3.31 -9.73
N SER A 289 12.66 2.94 -10.60
CA SER A 289 12.87 1.93 -11.64
C SER A 289 13.93 2.33 -12.67
N THR A 290 14.17 3.63 -12.83
CA THR A 290 15.26 4.15 -13.68
C THR A 290 16.59 4.20 -12.93
N LEU A 291 16.58 4.70 -11.69
CA LEU A 291 17.78 4.93 -10.89
C LEU A 291 18.38 3.62 -10.32
N LEU A 292 17.52 2.77 -9.74
CA LEU A 292 18.00 1.61 -8.97
C LEU A 292 18.78 0.58 -9.79
N PRO A 293 18.41 0.23 -11.04
CA PRO A 293 19.18 -0.69 -11.85
C PRO A 293 20.63 -0.22 -12.07
N GLU A 294 20.82 1.06 -12.42
CA GLU A 294 22.16 1.65 -12.61
C GLU A 294 22.95 1.69 -11.29
N LEU A 295 22.27 2.00 -10.18
CA LEU A 295 22.85 2.00 -8.85
C LEU A 295 23.32 0.61 -8.45
N LEU A 296 22.48 -0.41 -8.59
CA LEU A 296 22.80 -1.80 -8.25
C LEU A 296 23.92 -2.35 -9.13
N ASP A 297 23.91 -2.06 -10.42
CA ASP A 297 24.98 -2.44 -11.35
C ASP A 297 26.32 -1.83 -10.92
N SER A 298 26.35 -0.55 -10.54
CA SER A 298 27.55 0.12 -10.02
C SER A 298 28.07 -0.49 -8.72
N LEU A 299 27.23 -1.11 -7.92
CA LEU A 299 27.59 -1.85 -6.71
C LEU A 299 27.93 -3.33 -6.96
N GLY A 300 27.85 -3.79 -8.20
CA GLY A 300 28.08 -5.17 -8.60
C GLY A 300 26.95 -6.13 -8.21
N VAL A 301 25.73 -5.60 -8.03
CA VAL A 301 24.51 -6.38 -7.75
C VAL A 301 23.73 -6.60 -9.04
N MET A 302 23.35 -7.84 -9.31
CA MET A 302 22.61 -8.20 -10.52
C MET A 302 21.10 -8.08 -10.30
N LEU A 303 20.44 -7.34 -11.20
CA LEU A 303 18.98 -7.23 -11.26
C LEU A 303 18.51 -7.78 -12.62
N GLU A 304 17.99 -9.00 -12.61
CA GLU A 304 17.62 -9.74 -13.82
C GLU A 304 16.09 -9.72 -14.01
N PRO A 305 15.55 -9.33 -15.18
CA PRO A 305 14.13 -9.42 -15.45
C PRO A 305 13.67 -10.89 -15.48
N ARG A 306 12.49 -11.16 -14.96
CA ARG A 306 11.85 -12.48 -14.92
C ARG A 306 10.47 -12.43 -15.60
N GLY A 307 10.40 -12.86 -16.85
CA GLY A 307 9.17 -12.79 -17.65
C GLY A 307 8.86 -11.35 -18.11
N ASP A 308 7.62 -11.12 -18.55
CA ASP A 308 7.15 -9.83 -19.10
C ASP A 308 6.35 -8.98 -18.08
N ASP A 309 6.22 -9.44 -16.84
CA ASP A 309 5.25 -8.91 -15.86
C ASP A 309 5.85 -7.83 -14.91
N GLY A 310 6.99 -7.24 -15.22
CA GLY A 310 7.63 -6.26 -14.32
C GLY A 310 8.23 -6.90 -13.05
N LEU A 311 8.54 -8.20 -13.14
CA LEU A 311 9.17 -8.97 -12.09
C LEU A 311 10.67 -9.05 -12.32
N PHE A 312 11.48 -8.89 -11.27
CA PHE A 312 12.93 -8.98 -11.32
C PHE A 312 13.44 -9.96 -10.27
N PHE A 313 14.62 -10.50 -10.52
CA PHE A 313 15.37 -11.27 -9.55
C PHE A 313 16.65 -10.52 -9.20
N VAL A 314 16.77 -10.09 -7.95
CA VAL A 314 17.96 -9.43 -7.43
C VAL A 314 18.85 -10.46 -6.75
N ARG A 315 20.16 -10.44 -7.07
CA ARG A 315 21.13 -11.34 -6.45
C ARG A 315 22.53 -10.72 -6.39
N PRO A 316 23.40 -11.20 -5.49
CA PRO A 316 24.81 -10.83 -5.49
C PRO A 316 25.45 -11.14 -6.85
N GLY A 317 26.23 -10.21 -7.37
CA GLY A 317 27.10 -10.44 -8.52
C GLY A 317 28.52 -10.80 -8.10
N ASP A 318 29.32 -11.32 -9.04
CA ASP A 318 30.72 -11.75 -8.79
C ASP A 318 31.65 -10.56 -8.49
N MET A 319 31.22 -9.34 -8.81
CA MET A 319 32.03 -8.10 -8.71
C MET A 319 31.47 -7.13 -7.64
N MET A 320 30.75 -7.63 -6.63
CA MET A 320 30.27 -6.78 -5.55
C MET A 320 31.41 -6.09 -4.79
N PHE A 321 31.25 -4.77 -4.54
CA PHE A 321 32.23 -3.97 -3.78
C PHE A 321 32.19 -4.27 -2.27
N VAL A 322 31.07 -4.81 -1.76
CA VAL A 322 30.85 -5.12 -0.35
C VAL A 322 30.56 -6.60 -0.18
N GLU A 323 30.96 -7.17 0.95
CA GLU A 323 30.74 -8.61 1.24
C GLU A 323 29.25 -8.97 1.35
N SER A 324 28.43 -8.01 1.79
CA SER A 324 26.97 -8.18 1.90
C SER A 324 26.27 -6.81 1.81
N LEU A 325 25.08 -6.79 1.25
CA LEU A 325 24.21 -5.61 1.22
C LEU A 325 22.95 -5.90 2.03
N PRO A 326 22.70 -5.16 3.13
CA PRO A 326 21.50 -5.39 3.94
C PRO A 326 20.21 -5.21 3.13
N GLY A 327 19.27 -6.15 3.28
CA GLY A 327 18.05 -6.19 2.49
C GLY A 327 18.13 -7.04 1.22
N MET A 328 19.28 -7.68 0.96
CA MET A 328 19.46 -8.64 -0.12
C MET A 328 19.86 -10.00 0.47
N PRO A 329 19.02 -11.05 0.37
CA PRO A 329 19.40 -12.39 0.76
C PRO A 329 20.56 -12.94 -0.09
N PRO A 330 21.46 -13.77 0.47
CA PRO A 330 22.56 -14.37 -0.30
C PRO A 330 22.10 -15.19 -1.50
N GLU A 331 20.93 -15.83 -1.40
CA GLU A 331 20.29 -16.60 -2.46
C GLU A 331 19.55 -15.74 -3.49
N GLY A 332 19.43 -14.44 -3.23
CA GLY A 332 18.64 -13.51 -4.01
C GLY A 332 17.16 -13.49 -3.61
N ALA A 333 16.41 -12.55 -4.18
CA ALA A 333 14.98 -12.37 -3.94
C ALA A 333 14.25 -11.97 -5.23
N LEU A 334 12.95 -12.31 -5.30
CA LEU A 334 12.05 -11.78 -6.31
C LEU A 334 11.57 -10.40 -5.88
N VAL A 335 11.69 -9.43 -6.77
CA VAL A 335 11.37 -8.03 -6.47
C VAL A 335 10.58 -7.41 -7.63
N THR A 336 9.84 -6.36 -7.34
CA THR A 336 9.10 -5.59 -8.34
C THR A 336 9.00 -4.12 -7.94
N PHE A 337 8.86 -3.23 -8.94
CA PHE A 337 8.49 -1.82 -8.74
C PHE A 337 6.98 -1.59 -8.79
N ASP A 338 6.20 -2.63 -9.10
CA ASP A 338 4.75 -2.58 -9.13
C ASP A 338 4.14 -3.03 -7.80
N ARG A 339 3.53 -2.09 -7.09
CA ARG A 339 2.88 -2.34 -5.80
C ARG A 339 1.69 -3.30 -5.91
N GLU A 340 0.93 -3.24 -7.03
CA GLU A 340 -0.21 -4.13 -7.22
C GLU A 340 0.24 -5.59 -7.42
N LEU A 341 1.36 -5.78 -8.11
CA LEU A 341 1.96 -7.10 -8.27
C LEU A 341 2.46 -7.66 -6.93
N ALA A 342 3.20 -6.86 -6.16
CA ALA A 342 3.68 -7.26 -4.84
C ALA A 342 2.53 -7.60 -3.87
N ASN A 343 1.44 -6.83 -3.89
CA ASN A 343 0.28 -7.09 -3.04
C ASN A 343 -0.46 -8.40 -3.38
N LYS A 344 -0.28 -8.92 -4.59
CA LYS A 344 -0.89 -10.19 -5.04
C LYS A 344 -0.02 -11.40 -4.75
N ARG A 345 1.26 -11.20 -4.41
CA ARG A 345 2.27 -12.25 -4.30
C ARG A 345 3.12 -12.07 -3.04
N ASP A 346 2.96 -12.98 -2.07
CA ASP A 346 3.71 -12.96 -0.81
C ASP A 346 5.21 -13.31 -0.98
N ASP A 347 5.61 -13.83 -2.14
CA ASP A 347 6.99 -14.20 -2.48
C ASP A 347 7.74 -13.10 -3.24
N VAL A 348 7.13 -11.94 -3.46
CA VAL A 348 7.69 -10.81 -4.20
C VAL A 348 7.79 -9.59 -3.31
N GLU A 349 8.98 -9.03 -3.17
CA GLU A 349 9.21 -7.81 -2.40
C GLU A 349 8.97 -6.56 -3.26
N PHE A 350 8.29 -5.57 -2.69
CA PHE A 350 8.06 -4.29 -3.35
C PHE A 350 9.24 -3.35 -3.15
N LEU A 351 9.91 -2.98 -4.23
CA LEU A 351 10.99 -2.00 -4.20
C LEU A 351 10.41 -0.57 -4.15
N HIS A 352 10.70 0.11 -3.07
CA HIS A 352 10.35 1.51 -2.84
C HIS A 352 11.49 2.20 -2.06
N PHE A 353 11.47 3.53 -1.94
CA PHE A 353 12.56 4.27 -1.30
C PHE A 353 12.82 3.90 0.16
N GLU A 354 11.85 3.33 0.88
CA GLU A 354 12.01 2.84 2.25
C GLU A 354 12.42 1.37 2.33
N HIS A 355 12.55 0.67 1.18
CA HIS A 355 13.01 -0.72 1.15
C HIS A 355 14.47 -0.79 1.60
N ARG A 356 14.81 -1.77 2.46
CA ARG A 356 16.17 -1.87 3.04
C ARG A 356 17.27 -1.96 2.00
N LEU A 357 17.07 -2.71 0.92
CA LEU A 357 18.02 -2.79 -0.17
C LEU A 357 18.26 -1.41 -0.80
N VAL A 358 17.20 -0.67 -1.07
CA VAL A 358 17.28 0.65 -1.70
C VAL A 358 17.95 1.65 -0.76
N GLN A 359 17.54 1.72 0.50
CA GLN A 359 18.15 2.62 1.48
C GLN A 359 19.65 2.35 1.65
N ASN A 360 20.03 1.09 1.88
CA ASN A 360 21.45 0.76 2.08
C ASN A 360 22.29 0.99 0.81
N SER A 361 21.73 0.78 -0.39
CA SER A 361 22.43 1.10 -1.64
C SER A 361 22.66 2.61 -1.78
N LEU A 362 21.69 3.44 -1.42
CA LEU A 362 21.80 4.89 -1.43
C LEU A 362 22.78 5.38 -0.35
N ASP A 363 22.69 4.82 0.86
CA ASP A 363 23.56 5.20 1.98
C ASP A 363 25.03 4.94 1.67
N LEU A 364 25.36 3.81 1.05
CA LEU A 364 26.73 3.50 0.62
C LEU A 364 27.30 4.60 -0.28
N ILE A 365 26.54 5.09 -1.26
CA ILE A 365 26.98 6.16 -2.14
C ILE A 365 27.09 7.50 -1.42
N LEU A 366 26.13 7.79 -0.53
CA LEU A 366 26.11 9.06 0.21
C LEU A 366 27.22 9.13 1.24
N GLU A 367 27.53 8.03 1.94
CA GLU A 367 28.59 7.98 2.96
C GLU A 367 29.97 8.09 2.34
N GLU A 368 30.23 7.41 1.21
CA GLU A 368 31.50 7.48 0.50
C GLU A 368 31.68 8.77 -0.30
N GLY A 369 30.62 9.61 -0.41
CA GLY A 369 30.66 10.87 -1.17
C GLY A 369 30.81 10.68 -2.69
N VAL A 370 30.57 9.48 -3.17
CA VAL A 370 30.57 9.13 -4.59
C VAL A 370 29.39 9.82 -5.28
N GLY A 371 29.59 10.30 -6.50
CA GLY A 371 28.50 10.94 -7.29
C GLY A 371 28.33 12.45 -7.09
N ARG A 372 29.00 13.09 -6.13
CA ARG A 372 28.96 14.56 -5.97
C ARG A 372 29.71 15.33 -7.05
N ALA A 373 30.63 14.66 -7.74
CA ALA A 373 31.31 15.20 -8.90
C ALA A 373 31.23 14.16 -10.04
N THR A 374 30.60 14.53 -11.14
CA THR A 374 30.43 13.66 -12.31
C THR A 374 30.95 14.36 -13.55
N ALA A 375 31.24 13.56 -14.57
CA ALA A 375 31.60 14.09 -15.86
C ALA A 375 30.86 13.34 -16.97
N ALA A 376 30.50 14.07 -18.01
CA ALA A 376 29.76 13.54 -19.14
C ALA A 376 30.31 14.10 -20.46
N ARG A 377 30.03 13.44 -21.57
CA ARG A 377 30.36 13.90 -22.90
C ARG A 377 29.06 14.17 -23.67
N TRP A 378 29.00 15.31 -24.34
CA TRP A 378 27.90 15.65 -25.22
C TRP A 378 28.42 15.79 -26.65
N ARG A 379 27.96 14.93 -27.55
CA ARG A 379 28.24 14.98 -28.98
C ARG A 379 27.18 15.75 -29.75
N GLY A 380 27.61 16.51 -30.75
CA GLY A 380 26.71 17.37 -31.50
C GLY A 380 26.42 18.71 -30.84
N ALA A 381 27.29 19.15 -29.96
CA ALA A 381 27.26 20.49 -29.41
C ALA A 381 27.58 21.54 -30.50
N PRO A 382 26.99 22.74 -30.42
CA PRO A 382 27.23 23.79 -31.41
C PRO A 382 28.69 24.31 -31.43
N ARG A 383 29.49 23.99 -30.42
CA ARG A 383 30.91 24.28 -30.34
C ARG A 383 31.61 23.33 -29.35
N THR A 384 32.87 23.04 -29.60
CA THR A 384 33.71 22.30 -28.64
C THR A 384 34.03 23.19 -27.45
N THR A 385 33.54 22.83 -26.27
CA THR A 385 33.75 23.56 -25.03
C THR A 385 33.56 22.66 -23.80
N VAL A 386 33.82 23.19 -22.61
CA VAL A 386 33.50 22.55 -21.34
C VAL A 386 32.43 23.34 -20.61
N LEU A 387 31.34 22.68 -20.25
CA LEU A 387 30.31 23.24 -19.40
C LEU A 387 30.42 22.65 -17.99
N PHE A 388 30.11 23.44 -16.99
CA PHE A 388 29.95 23.00 -15.60
C PHE A 388 28.51 23.21 -15.20
N GLN A 389 27.91 22.21 -14.59
CA GLN A 389 26.59 22.30 -13.97
C GLN A 389 26.73 22.11 -12.48
N PHE A 390 26.18 23.04 -11.72
CA PHE A 390 26.19 23.04 -10.25
C PHE A 390 24.79 22.79 -9.74
N LEU A 391 24.64 21.74 -8.94
CA LEU A 391 23.37 21.39 -8.29
C LEU A 391 23.33 22.08 -6.92
N TYR A 392 22.23 22.78 -6.67
CA TYR A 392 21.91 23.38 -5.39
C TYR A 392 20.62 22.80 -4.85
N ILE A 393 20.56 22.61 -3.54
CA ILE A 393 19.37 22.13 -2.82
C ILE A 393 18.94 23.21 -1.84
N LEU A 394 17.63 23.54 -1.84
CA LEU A 394 17.04 24.46 -0.87
C LEU A 394 16.67 23.68 0.38
N GLU A 395 17.28 24.02 1.50
CA GLU A 395 17.08 23.34 2.78
C GLU A 395 16.75 24.33 3.88
N ALA A 396 15.85 23.89 4.78
CA ALA A 396 15.59 24.54 6.05
C ALA A 396 16.15 23.66 7.17
N ASP A 397 17.09 24.19 7.93
CA ASP A 397 17.67 23.51 9.08
C ASP A 397 16.79 23.68 10.32
N GLY A 398 16.52 22.56 11.02
CA GLY A 398 15.77 22.57 12.26
C GLY A 398 15.61 21.19 12.89
N PRO A 399 15.11 21.14 14.13
CA PRO A 399 14.86 19.89 14.83
C PRO A 399 13.87 18.98 14.09
N ALA A 400 14.12 17.68 14.11
CA ALA A 400 13.30 16.67 13.38
C ALA A 400 11.81 16.71 13.76
N HIS A 401 11.48 17.04 15.03
CA HIS A 401 10.09 17.10 15.49
C HIS A 401 9.25 18.20 14.82
N LEU A 402 9.89 19.22 14.19
CA LEU A 402 9.19 20.26 13.44
C LEU A 402 8.71 19.80 12.07
N SER A 403 9.22 18.66 11.58
CA SER A 403 8.84 18.08 10.28
C SER A 403 8.83 19.09 9.13
N LEU A 404 9.90 19.89 9.00
CA LEU A 404 9.99 21.02 8.06
C LEU A 404 9.74 20.64 6.60
N ALA A 405 10.13 19.42 6.21
CA ALA A 405 9.89 18.89 4.87
C ALA A 405 8.40 18.83 4.48
N ARG A 406 7.48 18.79 5.46
CA ARG A 406 6.03 18.89 5.23
C ARG A 406 5.62 20.22 4.58
N TYR A 407 6.32 21.28 4.91
CA TYR A 407 6.02 22.64 4.45
C TYR A 407 6.92 23.04 3.28
N LEU A 408 8.20 22.70 3.37
CA LEU A 408 9.21 22.95 2.34
C LEU A 408 9.82 21.61 1.90
N PRO A 409 9.20 20.91 0.92
CA PRO A 409 9.82 19.74 0.32
C PRO A 409 11.12 20.15 -0.37
N THR A 410 12.03 19.20 -0.51
CA THR A 410 13.33 19.41 -1.17
C THR A 410 13.16 20.04 -2.55
N GLN A 411 13.77 21.20 -2.76
CA GLN A 411 13.79 21.89 -4.04
C GLN A 411 15.21 21.87 -4.59
N THR A 412 15.36 21.63 -5.87
CA THR A 412 16.66 21.62 -6.55
C THR A 412 16.75 22.77 -7.55
N ALA A 413 17.93 23.35 -7.67
CA ALA A 413 18.25 24.31 -8.72
C ALA A 413 19.55 23.92 -9.42
N LEU A 414 19.50 23.86 -10.74
CA LEU A 414 20.66 23.60 -11.59
C LEU A 414 21.15 24.93 -12.17
N VAL A 415 22.44 25.18 -12.05
CA VAL A 415 23.11 26.37 -12.58
C VAL A 415 24.22 25.90 -13.51
N SER A 416 24.18 26.33 -14.77
CA SER A 416 25.18 25.96 -15.78
C SER A 416 26.08 27.15 -16.11
N GLY A 417 27.38 26.88 -16.34
CA GLY A 417 28.35 27.90 -16.74
C GLY A 417 29.48 27.31 -17.58
N ASP A 418 30.04 28.13 -18.47
CA ASP A 418 31.20 27.74 -19.28
C ASP A 418 32.53 28.24 -18.69
N LEU A 419 33.63 27.91 -19.33
CA LEU A 419 34.97 28.33 -18.93
C LEU A 419 35.20 29.84 -18.96
N SER A 420 34.35 30.60 -19.66
CA SER A 420 34.40 32.07 -19.70
C SER A 420 33.72 32.73 -18.49
N GLY A 421 32.98 31.95 -17.72
CA GLY A 421 32.19 32.43 -16.59
C GLY A 421 30.79 32.91 -17.00
N ALA A 422 30.37 32.70 -18.25
CA ALA A 422 29.00 32.93 -18.69
C ALA A 422 28.07 31.92 -18.01
N VAL A 423 26.93 32.40 -17.47
CA VAL A 423 26.04 31.61 -16.60
C VAL A 423 24.64 31.65 -17.15
N GLU A 424 24.01 30.48 -17.18
CA GLU A 424 22.57 30.35 -17.44
C GLU A 424 21.92 29.44 -16.40
N ALA A 425 20.67 29.77 -16.06
CA ALA A 425 19.87 28.95 -15.15
C ALA A 425 19.21 27.80 -15.89
N GLY A 426 19.19 26.65 -15.24
CA GLY A 426 18.55 25.45 -15.77
C GLY A 426 19.47 24.58 -16.62
N ASN A 427 18.89 23.59 -17.26
CA ASN A 427 19.61 22.70 -18.16
C ASN A 427 19.80 23.39 -19.53
N VAL A 428 21.01 23.89 -19.75
CA VAL A 428 21.39 24.66 -20.96
C VAL A 428 21.66 23.78 -22.17
N LEU A 429 21.41 22.48 -22.06
CA LEU A 429 21.70 21.53 -23.14
C LEU A 429 20.54 21.53 -24.16
N PRO A 430 20.68 22.17 -25.31
CA PRO A 430 19.61 22.16 -26.32
C PRO A 430 19.51 20.76 -26.92
N GLY A 431 18.41 20.07 -26.66
CA GLY A 431 17.96 18.95 -27.46
C GLY A 431 18.46 17.56 -27.07
N GLY A 432 19.01 17.33 -25.88
CA GLY A 432 19.36 16.00 -25.47
C GLY A 432 19.99 15.90 -24.08
N GLU A 433 19.81 14.77 -23.41
CA GLU A 433 20.60 14.42 -22.24
C GLU A 433 22.04 14.10 -22.66
N PRO A 434 23.04 14.55 -21.90
CA PRO A 434 24.41 14.17 -22.19
C PRO A 434 24.57 12.66 -21.98
N VAL A 435 25.07 11.97 -23.00
CA VAL A 435 25.39 10.55 -22.86
C VAL A 435 26.59 10.44 -21.92
N VAL A 436 26.40 9.76 -20.80
CA VAL A 436 27.50 9.36 -19.92
C VAL A 436 28.27 8.30 -20.68
N GLU A 437 29.43 8.65 -21.24
CA GLU A 437 30.30 7.67 -21.86
C GLU A 437 31.41 7.27 -20.88
N GLU A 438 31.67 5.97 -20.82
CA GLU A 438 32.91 5.40 -20.35
C GLU A 438 34.06 6.06 -21.12
N GLY A 439 34.92 6.81 -20.47
CA GLY A 439 36.04 7.38 -21.20
C GLY A 439 36.67 8.64 -20.62
N LEU A 440 36.12 9.15 -19.51
CA LEU A 440 36.85 10.16 -18.72
C LEU A 440 38.11 9.58 -18.06
N GLU A 441 38.14 8.29 -17.83
CA GLU A 441 39.34 7.51 -17.45
C GLU A 441 40.53 7.69 -18.44
N ARG A 442 40.25 8.13 -19.67
CA ARG A 442 41.25 8.40 -20.69
C ARG A 442 41.76 9.84 -20.67
N LEU A 443 41.23 10.73 -19.86
CA LEU A 443 41.82 12.04 -19.68
C LEU A 443 43.07 11.91 -18.83
N ALA A 444 44.16 12.56 -19.27
CA ALA A 444 45.36 12.59 -18.46
C ALA A 444 45.05 13.19 -17.08
N PRO A 445 45.54 12.64 -15.97
CA PRO A 445 45.26 13.10 -14.61
C PRO A 445 45.47 14.61 -14.44
N GLU A 446 46.49 15.17 -15.09
CA GLU A 446 46.83 16.60 -15.09
C GLU A 446 45.71 17.48 -15.69
N VAL A 447 45.01 16.96 -16.72
CA VAL A 447 43.84 17.64 -17.33
C VAL A 447 42.65 17.63 -16.37
N VAL A 448 42.40 16.49 -15.72
CA VAL A 448 41.33 16.35 -14.72
C VAL A 448 41.59 17.29 -13.55
N GLU A 449 42.81 17.32 -13.00
CA GLU A 449 43.17 18.24 -11.91
C GLU A 449 43.00 19.70 -12.31
N THR A 450 43.41 20.08 -13.52
CA THR A 450 43.26 21.45 -14.04
C THR A 450 41.78 21.84 -14.16
N LEU A 451 40.94 20.95 -14.67
CA LEU A 451 39.51 21.17 -14.82
C LEU A 451 38.79 21.26 -13.46
N LEU A 452 39.16 20.40 -12.51
CA LEU A 452 38.64 20.44 -11.14
C LEU A 452 39.02 21.74 -10.43
N ALA A 453 40.31 22.16 -10.54
CA ALA A 453 40.77 23.44 -9.99
C ALA A 453 39.98 24.61 -10.58
N ARG A 454 39.72 24.62 -11.88
CA ARG A 454 38.90 25.64 -12.57
C ARG A 454 37.44 25.63 -12.10
N THR A 455 36.90 24.44 -11.85
CA THR A 455 35.53 24.29 -11.30
C THR A 455 35.42 24.97 -9.92
N VAL A 456 36.42 24.78 -9.07
CA VAL A 456 36.47 25.40 -7.74
C VAL A 456 36.54 26.93 -7.83
N GLU A 457 37.34 27.47 -8.78
CA GLU A 457 37.45 28.91 -9.02
C GLU A 457 36.16 29.54 -9.57
N LEU A 458 35.50 28.84 -10.49
CA LEU A 458 34.25 29.34 -11.10
C LEU A 458 33.06 29.33 -10.15
N ARG A 459 33.02 28.44 -9.19
CA ARG A 459 31.89 28.28 -8.25
C ARG A 459 31.45 29.55 -7.55
N PRO A 460 32.36 30.38 -6.96
CA PRO A 460 31.95 31.64 -6.35
C PRO A 460 31.39 32.64 -7.34
N GLN A 461 32.00 32.77 -8.54
CA GLN A 461 31.56 33.65 -9.61
C GLN A 461 30.18 33.24 -10.15
N LEU A 462 29.97 31.93 -10.34
CA LEU A 462 28.68 31.40 -10.74
C LEU A 462 27.61 31.68 -9.71
N ARG A 463 27.92 31.55 -8.42
CA ARG A 463 27.00 31.86 -7.32
C ARG A 463 26.66 33.37 -7.27
N GLU A 464 27.61 34.22 -7.51
CA GLU A 464 27.39 35.68 -7.50
C GLU A 464 26.49 36.11 -8.67
N HIS A 465 26.75 35.63 -9.90
CA HIS A 465 25.93 35.94 -11.08
C HIS A 465 24.52 35.37 -11.04
N THR A 466 24.30 34.28 -10.31
CA THR A 466 22.97 33.65 -10.13
C THR A 466 22.33 33.94 -8.78
N GLY A 467 23.00 34.70 -7.95
CA GLY A 467 22.57 35.02 -6.59
C GLY A 467 21.15 35.60 -6.53
N ASP A 468 20.85 36.55 -7.42
CA ASP A 468 19.51 37.17 -7.49
C ASP A 468 18.45 36.18 -7.93
N MET A 469 18.76 35.30 -8.88
CA MET A 469 17.82 34.27 -9.37
C MET A 469 17.57 33.21 -8.29
N LEU A 470 18.62 32.65 -7.70
CA LEU A 470 18.50 31.67 -6.61
C LEU A 470 17.80 32.30 -5.39
N SER A 471 18.07 33.57 -5.09
CA SER A 471 17.40 34.29 -4.00
C SER A 471 15.90 34.49 -4.28
N ASN A 472 15.53 34.82 -5.52
CA ASN A 472 14.13 34.96 -5.93
C ASN A 472 13.37 33.63 -5.91
N LEU A 473 14.00 32.54 -6.38
CA LEU A 473 13.45 31.20 -6.29
C LEU A 473 13.26 30.78 -4.84
N ALA A 474 14.28 30.97 -3.99
CA ALA A 474 14.18 30.68 -2.57
C ALA A 474 13.04 31.48 -1.92
N ALA A 475 12.96 32.79 -2.17
CA ALA A 475 11.91 33.64 -1.60
C ALA A 475 10.50 33.18 -2.00
N GLY A 476 10.31 32.71 -3.25
CA GLY A 476 9.05 32.16 -3.72
C GLY A 476 8.64 30.88 -2.98
N GLU A 477 9.55 29.92 -2.86
CA GLU A 477 9.30 28.66 -2.18
C GLU A 477 9.16 28.82 -0.67
N ILE A 478 10.00 29.64 -0.05
CA ILE A 478 9.90 29.99 1.38
C ILE A 478 8.54 30.63 1.67
N LYS A 479 8.08 31.57 0.85
CA LYS A 479 6.77 32.20 1.02
C LYS A 479 5.62 31.19 0.95
N LYS A 480 5.67 30.24 0.02
CA LYS A 480 4.68 29.15 -0.06
C LYS A 480 4.71 28.27 1.19
N ALA A 481 5.92 27.90 1.65
CA ALA A 481 6.12 27.09 2.85
C ALA A 481 5.59 27.79 4.10
N LEU A 482 5.90 29.06 4.28
CA LEU A 482 5.40 29.87 5.39
C LEU A 482 3.87 29.97 5.38
N SER A 483 3.26 30.20 4.21
CA SER A 483 1.80 30.26 4.10
C SER A 483 1.12 28.92 4.44
N LYS A 484 1.70 27.78 4.02
CA LYS A 484 1.22 26.45 4.41
C LYS A 484 1.33 26.21 5.92
N ALA A 485 2.46 26.59 6.52
CA ALA A 485 2.68 26.46 7.96
C ALA A 485 1.71 27.34 8.75
N GLU A 486 1.54 28.60 8.38
CA GLU A 486 0.59 29.52 9.02
C GLU A 486 -0.85 29.01 8.95
N ALA A 487 -1.29 28.47 7.78
CA ALA A 487 -2.62 27.90 7.64
C ALA A 487 -2.82 26.68 8.54
N PHE A 488 -1.83 25.79 8.64
CA PHE A 488 -1.87 24.65 9.55
C PHE A 488 -2.01 25.09 11.01
N PHE A 489 -1.14 26.00 11.46
CA PHE A 489 -1.17 26.46 12.84
C PHE A 489 -2.44 27.25 13.16
N ALA A 490 -2.98 28.04 12.24
CA ALA A 490 -4.26 28.72 12.42
C ALA A 490 -5.42 27.75 12.63
N THR A 491 -5.43 26.62 11.89
CA THR A 491 -6.42 25.57 12.07
C THR A 491 -6.31 24.90 13.45
N GLU A 492 -5.09 24.62 13.91
CA GLU A 492 -4.87 24.02 15.23
C GLU A 492 -5.18 24.98 16.38
N GLU A 493 -4.84 26.28 16.25
CA GLU A 493 -5.21 27.32 17.19
C GLU A 493 -6.74 27.45 17.34
N ALA A 494 -7.46 27.47 16.21
CA ALA A 494 -8.92 27.50 16.21
C ALA A 494 -9.52 26.24 16.87
N ARG A 495 -8.95 25.08 16.62
CA ARG A 495 -9.35 23.82 17.26
C ARG A 495 -9.19 23.86 18.78
N LEU A 496 -8.02 24.28 19.26
CA LEU A 496 -7.76 24.40 20.70
C LEU A 496 -8.70 25.38 21.37
N ALA A 497 -9.04 26.50 20.70
CA ALA A 497 -9.99 27.48 21.21
C ALA A 497 -11.41 26.91 21.38
N ASN A 498 -11.80 25.90 20.59
CA ASN A 498 -13.10 25.25 20.67
C ASN A 498 -13.23 24.21 21.82
N LEU A 499 -12.09 23.82 22.45
CA LEU A 499 -12.06 22.75 23.48
C LEU A 499 -12.34 23.22 24.92
N VAL A 500 -12.44 24.52 25.20
CA VAL A 500 -12.47 25.07 26.58
C VAL A 500 -13.86 24.94 27.21
N GLU A 501 -14.05 24.08 28.24
CA GLU A 501 -15.30 23.98 29.03
C GLU A 501 -15.18 23.60 30.53
N SER A 502 -14.02 23.12 31.00
CA SER A 502 -13.83 22.81 32.41
C SER A 502 -12.50 23.33 32.95
N GLU A 503 -12.39 23.56 34.26
CA GLU A 503 -11.15 24.09 34.85
C GLU A 503 -9.93 23.16 34.65
N GLU A 504 -10.12 21.83 34.67
CA GLU A 504 -9.05 20.88 34.37
C GLU A 504 -8.67 20.88 32.90
N LEU A 505 -9.67 20.93 32.01
CA LEU A 505 -9.45 20.99 30.56
C LEU A 505 -8.80 22.33 30.16
N ASP A 506 -9.17 23.43 30.83
CA ASP A 506 -8.60 24.77 30.60
C ASP A 506 -7.09 24.79 30.85
N LEU A 507 -6.60 24.08 31.88
CA LEU A 507 -5.16 24.02 32.16
C LEU A 507 -4.40 23.22 31.07
N LEU A 508 -4.97 22.10 30.61
CA LEU A 508 -4.38 21.30 29.54
C LEU A 508 -4.39 22.05 28.20
N VAL A 509 -5.49 22.73 27.88
CA VAL A 509 -5.61 23.55 26.67
C VAL A 509 -4.63 24.72 26.70
N LYS A 510 -4.47 25.42 27.83
CA LYS A 510 -3.47 26.47 27.98
C LYS A 510 -2.04 25.96 27.74
N LYS A 511 -1.71 24.80 28.29
CA LYS A 511 -0.42 24.15 28.05
C LYS A 511 -0.22 23.81 26.57
N ALA A 512 -1.19 23.15 25.95
CA ALA A 512 -1.15 22.80 24.54
C ALA A 512 -1.06 24.02 23.62
N THR A 513 -1.77 25.11 23.96
CA THR A 513 -1.69 26.38 23.22
C THR A 513 -0.32 27.02 23.32
N ALA A 514 0.32 26.97 24.50
CA ALA A 514 1.67 27.48 24.68
C ALA A 514 2.72 26.67 23.92
N GLU A 515 2.59 25.35 23.95
CA GLU A 515 3.44 24.41 23.17
C GLU A 515 3.27 24.64 21.66
N LEU A 516 2.03 24.77 21.19
CA LEU A 516 1.72 25.07 19.79
C LEU A 516 2.30 26.42 19.34
N ALA A 517 2.21 27.45 20.16
CA ALA A 517 2.76 28.77 19.86
C ALA A 517 4.31 28.73 19.76
N THR A 518 4.96 27.96 20.63
CA THR A 518 6.40 27.72 20.57
C THR A 518 6.78 27.00 19.28
N GLN A 519 6.12 25.89 18.99
CA GLN A 519 6.34 25.11 17.77
C GLN A 519 6.12 25.94 16.50
N LYS A 520 5.06 26.75 16.46
CA LYS A 520 4.78 27.70 15.37
C LYS A 520 5.95 28.68 15.16
N SER A 521 6.39 29.32 16.24
CA SER A 521 7.49 30.29 16.18
C SER A 521 8.78 29.65 15.67
N GLU A 522 9.14 28.46 16.17
CA GLU A 522 10.33 27.75 15.75
C GLU A 522 10.21 27.28 14.28
N THR A 523 9.06 26.74 13.87
CA THR A 523 8.82 26.31 12.49
C THR A 523 8.96 27.45 11.50
N LEU A 524 8.31 28.61 11.80
CA LEU A 524 8.37 29.78 10.91
C LEU A 524 9.79 30.37 10.85
N ALA A 525 10.51 30.36 11.97
CA ALA A 525 11.91 30.84 12.01
C ALA A 525 12.82 29.93 11.15
N CYS A 526 12.70 28.61 11.29
CA CYS A 526 13.48 27.65 10.50
C CYS A 526 13.17 27.75 9.01
N LEU A 527 11.89 27.81 8.62
CA LEU A 527 11.47 27.97 7.23
C LEU A 527 11.96 29.30 6.63
N GLY A 528 11.86 30.40 7.40
CA GLY A 528 12.38 31.72 6.98
C GLY A 528 13.90 31.77 6.83
N GLY A 529 14.62 30.86 7.50
CA GLY A 529 16.08 30.72 7.43
C GLY A 529 16.57 29.78 6.33
N ALA A 530 15.69 29.22 5.51
CA ALA A 530 16.05 28.27 4.44
C ALA A 530 17.02 28.91 3.43
N LYS A 531 18.01 28.13 2.99
CA LYS A 531 19.06 28.58 2.09
C LYS A 531 19.48 27.52 1.10
N TRP A 532 20.03 27.96 -0.03
CA TRP A 532 20.63 27.06 -1.00
C TRP A 532 21.95 26.49 -0.48
N ARG A 533 22.03 25.17 -0.46
CA ARG A 533 23.27 24.42 -0.22
C ARG A 533 23.77 23.88 -1.55
N PHE A 534 25.06 24.00 -1.79
CA PHE A 534 25.71 23.33 -2.92
C PHE A 534 25.76 21.82 -2.66
N ASP A 535 25.31 21.02 -3.62
CA ASP A 535 25.25 19.56 -3.48
C ASP A 535 26.21 18.82 -4.42
N GLY A 536 26.25 19.17 -5.69
CA GLY A 536 27.10 18.49 -6.64
C GLY A 536 27.50 19.32 -7.85
N VAL A 537 28.48 18.80 -8.61
CA VAL A 537 28.94 19.39 -9.85
C VAL A 537 29.03 18.32 -10.96
N ARG A 538 28.57 18.68 -12.16
CA ARG A 538 28.77 17.89 -13.36
C ARG A 538 29.62 18.68 -14.34
N MET A 539 30.68 18.06 -14.85
CA MET A 539 31.48 18.60 -15.96
C MET A 539 31.03 17.94 -17.27
N ILE A 540 30.76 18.73 -18.30
CA ILE A 540 30.28 18.26 -19.59
C ILE A 540 31.28 18.67 -20.67
N LEU A 541 31.92 17.67 -21.31
CA LEU A 541 32.75 17.88 -22.48
C LEU A 541 31.83 17.96 -23.71
N CYS A 542 31.63 19.17 -24.24
CA CYS A 542 30.89 19.43 -25.46
C CYS A 542 31.80 19.22 -26.68
N GLN A 543 31.37 18.40 -27.59
CA GLN A 543 32.08 18.13 -28.87
C GLN A 543 31.12 18.38 -30.04
N GLU A 544 31.62 19.09 -31.07
CA GLU A 544 30.89 19.28 -32.34
C GLU A 544 30.55 17.94 -32.97
#